data_76255a0d6398f400929361dd3f22b1be
#
_entry.id   76255a0d6398f400929361dd3f22b1be
#
_cell.length_a   1.000
_cell.length_b   1.000
_cell.length_c   1.000
_cell.angle_alpha   90.00
_cell.angle_beta   90.00
_cell.angle_gamma   90.00
#
_symmetry.space_group_name_H-M   'P 1'
#
loop_
_entity.id
_entity.type
_entity.pdbx_description
1 polymer ?
#
loop_
_entity_poly.entity_id
_entity_poly.type
_entity_poly.pdbx_seq_one_letter_code
_entity_poly.pdbx_strand_id
1 'polypeptide(L)'
;MAIFTLEEARALLPRVKEITQHSYEMVRELQTQLEATEHPREVRRLEAQVNEALQRWATAVKELGVEVKGLWLADFDSGDGYYYCWQLGEDDIEHFHRYETGFAGRRPITLLD
;
A
#
# COMPACT_ATOMS: atom_id res chain seq x y z
N MET A 1 -9.94 -10.68 11.70
CA MET A 1 -9.93 -10.41 10.27
C MET A 1 -10.93 -9.30 9.97
N ALA A 2 -10.49 -8.24 9.32
CA ALA A 2 -11.35 -7.09 9.03
C ALA A 2 -12.02 -7.23 7.67
N ILE A 3 -13.29 -6.91 7.64
CA ILE A 3 -14.10 -6.91 6.43
C ILE A 3 -14.68 -5.51 6.29
N PHE A 4 -14.73 -4.99 5.07
CA PHE A 4 -15.15 -3.62 4.80
C PHE A 4 -16.27 -3.58 3.76
N THR A 5 -17.24 -2.69 3.98
CA THR A 5 -18.09 -2.24 2.88
C THR A 5 -17.27 -1.21 2.09
N LEU A 6 -17.71 -0.87 0.89
CA LEU A 6 -17.04 0.16 0.09
C LEU A 6 -17.01 1.50 0.86
N GLU A 7 -18.12 1.84 1.50
CA GLU A 7 -18.21 3.07 2.30
C GLU A 7 -17.21 3.08 3.45
N GLU A 8 -17.08 1.95 4.16
CA GLU A 8 -16.11 1.83 5.25
C GLU A 8 -14.67 1.91 4.74
N ALA A 9 -14.39 1.25 3.61
CA ALA A 9 -13.07 1.31 2.98
C ALA A 9 -12.72 2.74 2.59
N ARG A 10 -13.65 3.44 1.97
CA ARG A 10 -13.45 4.84 1.59
C ARG A 10 -13.28 5.77 2.79
N ALA A 11 -13.96 5.47 3.89
CA ALA A 11 -13.81 6.26 5.12
C ALA A 11 -12.42 6.08 5.75
N LEU A 12 -11.84 4.90 5.62
CA LEU A 12 -10.52 4.60 6.16
C LEU A 12 -9.38 5.04 5.23
N LEU A 13 -9.67 5.16 3.94
CA LEU A 13 -8.67 5.47 2.92
C LEU A 13 -7.80 6.69 3.24
N PRO A 14 -8.35 7.83 3.73
CA PRO A 14 -7.51 8.99 4.05
C PRO A 14 -6.35 8.65 5.00
N ARG A 15 -6.61 7.79 5.98
CA ARG A 15 -5.57 7.35 6.92
C ARG A 15 -4.51 6.49 6.23
N VAL A 16 -4.94 5.57 5.38
CA VAL A 16 -4.03 4.73 4.59
C VAL A 16 -3.19 5.58 3.66
N LYS A 17 -3.80 6.58 3.02
CA LYS A 17 -3.08 7.52 2.14
C LYS A 17 -2.00 8.29 2.90
N GLU A 18 -2.34 8.80 4.08
CA GLU A 18 -1.40 9.56 4.90
C GLU A 18 -0.20 8.72 5.30
N ILE A 19 -0.44 7.51 5.80
CA ILE A 19 0.63 6.58 6.18
C ILE A 19 1.50 6.25 4.97
N THR A 20 0.87 5.96 3.84
CA THR A 20 1.58 5.55 2.62
C THR A 20 2.40 6.69 2.04
N GLN A 21 1.84 7.89 1.98
CA GLN A 21 2.55 9.06 1.45
C GLN A 21 3.80 9.36 2.28
N HIS A 22 3.66 9.31 3.60
CA HIS A 22 4.79 9.55 4.51
C HIS A 22 5.91 8.52 4.28
N SER A 23 5.54 7.25 4.20
CA SER A 23 6.52 6.17 3.98
C SER A 23 7.17 6.26 2.61
N TYR A 24 6.39 6.60 1.59
CA TYR A 24 6.87 6.79 0.22
C TYR A 24 7.94 7.89 0.16
N GLU A 25 7.67 9.02 0.79
CA GLU A 25 8.61 10.15 0.80
C GLU A 25 9.90 9.78 1.52
N MET A 26 9.80 9.05 2.64
CA MET A 26 10.97 8.58 3.38
C MET A 26 11.83 7.63 2.54
N VAL A 27 11.20 6.67 1.88
CA VAL A 27 11.91 5.71 1.03
C VAL A 27 12.56 6.44 -0.15
N ARG A 28 11.87 7.39 -0.74
CA ARG A 28 12.40 8.16 -1.86
C ARG A 28 13.65 8.96 -1.45
N GLU A 29 13.63 9.58 -0.28
CA GLU A 29 14.78 10.30 0.24
C GLU A 29 15.99 9.37 0.44
N LEU A 30 15.73 8.18 1.00
CA LEU A 30 16.79 7.19 1.20
C LEU A 30 17.36 6.69 -0.14
N GLN A 31 16.51 6.53 -1.15
CA GLN A 31 16.96 6.13 -2.49
C GLN A 31 17.81 7.20 -3.14
N THR A 32 17.48 8.47 -2.93
CA THR A 32 18.29 9.58 -3.41
C THR A 32 19.70 9.54 -2.79
N GLN A 33 19.77 9.24 -1.50
CA GLN A 33 21.06 9.10 -0.82
C GLN A 33 21.84 7.89 -1.34
N LEU A 34 21.15 6.78 -1.62
CA LEU A 34 21.76 5.59 -2.20
C LEU A 34 22.41 5.88 -3.56
N GLU A 35 21.71 6.65 -4.40
CA GLU A 35 22.21 7.02 -5.72
C GLU A 35 23.45 7.93 -5.63
N ALA A 36 23.60 8.65 -4.53
CA ALA A 36 24.67 9.62 -4.33
C ALA A 36 25.92 9.03 -3.68
N THR A 37 25.89 7.78 -3.25
CA THR A 37 27.01 7.16 -2.55
C THR A 37 27.47 5.88 -3.22
N GLU A 38 28.79 5.64 -3.20
CA GLU A 38 29.39 4.39 -3.69
C GLU A 38 30.06 3.62 -2.56
N HIS A 39 30.05 4.20 -1.34
CA HIS A 39 30.71 3.57 -0.20
C HIS A 39 29.93 2.35 0.27
N PRO A 40 30.51 1.13 0.24
CA PRO A 40 29.78 -0.11 0.54
C PRO A 40 29.10 -0.13 1.90
N ARG A 41 29.74 0.42 2.92
CA ARG A 41 29.18 0.44 4.27
C ARG A 41 27.97 1.36 4.35
N GLU A 42 28.03 2.50 3.66
CA GLU A 42 26.93 3.46 3.61
C GLU A 42 25.76 2.88 2.80
N VAL A 43 26.04 2.21 1.69
CA VAL A 43 25.02 1.54 0.88
C VAL A 43 24.25 0.53 1.73
N ARG A 44 24.97 -0.32 2.48
CA ARG A 44 24.32 -1.33 3.33
C ARG A 44 23.44 -0.70 4.40
N ARG A 45 23.93 0.39 5.00
CA ARG A 45 23.17 1.12 6.02
C ARG A 45 21.87 1.67 5.46
N LEU A 46 21.95 2.32 4.30
CA LEU A 46 20.78 2.90 3.64
C LEU A 46 19.78 1.85 3.18
N GLU A 47 20.27 0.74 2.63
CA GLU A 47 19.41 -0.36 2.23
C GLU A 47 18.64 -0.95 3.42
N ALA A 48 19.31 -1.07 4.57
CA ALA A 48 18.66 -1.53 5.79
C ALA A 48 17.57 -0.57 6.25
N GLN A 49 17.82 0.76 6.10
CA GLN A 49 16.82 1.77 6.44
C GLN A 49 15.62 1.74 5.51
N VAL A 50 15.83 1.47 4.22
CA VAL A 50 14.74 1.31 3.25
C VAL A 50 13.86 0.12 3.66
N ASN A 51 14.48 -1.03 3.95
CA ASN A 51 13.74 -2.21 4.37
C ASN A 51 12.94 -1.97 5.64
N GLU A 52 13.52 -1.26 6.60
CA GLU A 52 12.84 -0.93 7.85
C GLU A 52 11.63 -0.01 7.58
N ALA A 53 11.80 0.99 6.73
CA ALA A 53 10.71 1.90 6.38
C ALA A 53 9.55 1.17 5.71
N LEU A 54 9.85 0.24 4.81
CA LEU A 54 8.84 -0.57 4.13
C LEU A 54 8.10 -1.49 5.12
N GLN A 55 8.82 -2.10 6.06
CA GLN A 55 8.21 -2.95 7.08
C GLN A 55 7.30 -2.15 8.00
N ARG A 56 7.70 -0.96 8.39
CA ARG A 56 6.88 -0.06 9.22
C ARG A 56 5.59 0.34 8.50
N TRP A 57 5.71 0.66 7.23
CA TRP A 57 4.54 0.97 6.41
C TRP A 57 3.57 -0.20 6.38
N ALA A 58 4.06 -1.39 6.02
CA ALA A 58 3.22 -2.58 5.93
C ALA A 58 2.54 -2.90 7.26
N THR A 59 3.29 -2.80 8.36
CA THR A 59 2.75 -3.05 9.69
C THR A 59 1.65 -2.04 10.05
N ALA A 60 1.89 -0.76 9.79
CA ALA A 60 0.94 0.30 10.10
C ALA A 60 -0.38 0.11 9.33
N VAL A 61 -0.29 -0.25 8.06
CA VAL A 61 -1.48 -0.50 7.22
C VAL A 61 -2.21 -1.74 7.70
N LYS A 62 -1.49 -2.81 8.01
CA LYS A 62 -2.08 -4.06 8.50
C LYS A 62 -2.78 -3.89 9.83
N GLU A 63 -2.28 -3.02 10.69
CA GLU A 63 -2.91 -2.73 11.98
C GLU A 63 -4.30 -2.11 11.83
N LEU A 64 -4.57 -1.50 10.69
CA LEU A 64 -5.89 -0.97 10.36
C LEU A 64 -6.84 -2.04 9.83
N GLY A 65 -6.37 -3.27 9.68
CA GLY A 65 -7.15 -4.37 9.11
C GLY A 65 -7.05 -4.47 7.60
N VAL A 66 -6.21 -3.66 6.98
CA VAL A 66 -6.03 -3.60 5.52
C VAL A 66 -4.87 -4.50 5.13
N GLU A 67 -5.00 -5.20 4.01
CA GLU A 67 -3.95 -6.12 3.54
C GLU A 67 -2.98 -5.43 2.60
N VAL A 68 -1.71 -5.80 2.72
CA VAL A 68 -0.63 -5.29 1.88
C VAL A 68 -0.12 -6.47 1.04
N LYS A 69 -0.38 -6.42 -0.27
CA LYS A 69 0.02 -7.51 -1.18
C LYS A 69 1.08 -7.07 -2.19
N GLY A 70 1.48 -5.83 -2.16
CA GLY A 70 2.51 -5.29 -3.02
C GLY A 70 2.92 -3.90 -2.56
N LEU A 71 3.97 -3.39 -3.17
CA LEU A 71 4.51 -2.09 -2.81
C LEU A 71 3.50 -0.98 -3.11
N TRP A 72 3.16 -0.22 -2.07
CA TRP A 72 2.24 0.91 -2.13
C TRP A 72 0.82 0.53 -2.56
N LEU A 73 0.45 -0.75 -2.36
CA LEU A 73 -0.88 -1.28 -2.64
C LEU A 73 -1.60 -1.60 -1.32
N ALA A 74 -2.87 -1.27 -1.26
CA ALA A 74 -3.69 -1.58 -0.10
C ALA A 74 -4.99 -2.26 -0.56
N ASP A 75 -5.28 -3.42 0.00
CA ASP A 75 -6.45 -4.22 -0.33
C ASP A 75 -7.38 -4.30 0.87
N PHE A 76 -8.62 -3.86 0.67
CA PHE A 76 -9.66 -3.86 1.68
C PHE A 76 -10.60 -5.04 1.40
N ASP A 77 -10.60 -6.03 2.25
CA ASP A 77 -11.40 -7.24 2.06
C ASP A 77 -12.89 -6.93 2.15
N SER A 78 -13.64 -7.25 1.10
CA SER A 78 -15.09 -7.09 1.09
C SER A 78 -15.82 -8.22 1.84
N GLY A 79 -15.15 -9.36 2.01
CA GLY A 79 -15.75 -10.56 2.57
C GLY A 79 -16.60 -11.34 1.56
N ASP A 80 -16.67 -10.88 0.32
CA ASP A 80 -17.54 -11.43 -0.73
C ASP A 80 -16.78 -11.97 -1.93
N GLY A 81 -15.51 -12.33 -1.75
CA GLY A 81 -14.70 -12.93 -2.81
C GLY A 81 -13.84 -11.95 -3.57
N TYR A 82 -13.81 -10.68 -3.16
CA TYR A 82 -12.98 -9.67 -3.80
C TYR A 82 -12.49 -8.63 -2.80
N TYR A 83 -11.43 -7.89 -3.22
CA TYR A 83 -10.87 -6.78 -2.47
C TYR A 83 -11.16 -5.46 -3.17
N TYR A 84 -11.47 -4.44 -2.39
CA TYR A 84 -11.40 -3.07 -2.90
C TYR A 84 -9.92 -2.70 -2.91
N CYS A 85 -9.39 -2.28 -4.05
CA CYS A 85 -7.97 -2.11 -4.27
C CYS A 85 -7.59 -0.65 -4.49
N TRP A 86 -6.59 -0.19 -3.73
CA TRP A 86 -6.05 1.16 -3.87
C TRP A 86 -4.55 1.09 -4.09
N GLN A 87 -4.05 1.95 -4.98
CA GLN A 87 -2.63 2.11 -5.24
C GLN A 87 -2.26 3.58 -5.01
N LEU A 88 -1.06 3.82 -4.49
CA LEU A 88 -0.55 5.18 -4.30
C LEU A 88 -0.64 5.97 -5.61
N GLY A 89 -1.22 7.16 -5.52
CA GLY A 89 -1.48 8.02 -6.66
C GLY A 89 -2.94 8.08 -7.08
N GLU A 90 -3.74 7.12 -6.63
CA GLU A 90 -5.18 7.12 -6.89
C GLU A 90 -5.89 7.97 -5.83
N ASP A 91 -6.84 8.79 -6.25
CA ASP A 91 -7.54 9.71 -5.35
C ASP A 91 -8.53 9.02 -4.43
N ASP A 92 -9.14 7.95 -4.92
CA ASP A 92 -10.17 7.22 -4.19
C ASP A 92 -10.05 5.74 -4.52
N ILE A 93 -10.88 4.91 -3.89
CA ILE A 93 -11.01 3.51 -4.27
C ILE A 93 -11.84 3.46 -5.54
N GLU A 94 -11.20 3.14 -6.64
CA GLU A 94 -11.80 3.16 -7.98
C GLU A 94 -11.76 1.79 -8.64
N HIS A 95 -11.12 0.80 -8.00
CA HIS A 95 -10.94 -0.55 -8.54
C HIS A 95 -11.17 -1.61 -7.48
N PHE A 96 -11.48 -2.82 -7.98
CA PHE A 96 -11.54 -4.01 -7.15
C PHE A 96 -10.87 -5.16 -7.92
N HIS A 97 -10.49 -6.21 -7.23
CA HIS A 97 -10.05 -7.46 -7.87
C HIS A 97 -10.49 -8.65 -7.02
N ARG A 98 -10.70 -9.79 -7.67
CA ARG A 98 -11.09 -11.00 -6.97
C ARG A 98 -9.91 -11.53 -6.15
N TYR A 99 -10.21 -12.36 -5.15
CA TYR A 99 -9.16 -12.93 -4.31
C TYR A 99 -8.10 -13.66 -5.14
N GLU A 100 -8.52 -14.36 -6.19
CA GLU A 100 -7.65 -15.21 -6.99
C GLU A 100 -6.92 -14.48 -8.12
N THR A 101 -7.31 -13.27 -8.49
CA THR A 101 -6.71 -12.57 -9.65
C THR A 101 -5.61 -11.57 -9.29
N GLY A 102 -5.63 -11.04 -8.08
CA GLY A 102 -4.65 -10.05 -7.65
C GLY A 102 -4.72 -8.74 -8.44
N PHE A 103 -3.68 -7.92 -8.29
CA PHE A 103 -3.61 -6.57 -8.88
C PHE A 103 -3.80 -6.59 -10.41
N ALA A 104 -3.22 -7.57 -11.09
CA ALA A 104 -3.31 -7.66 -12.55
C ALA A 104 -4.75 -7.84 -13.04
N GLY A 105 -5.64 -8.32 -12.19
CA GLY A 105 -7.05 -8.52 -12.52
C GLY A 105 -7.96 -7.38 -12.09
N ARG A 106 -7.40 -6.21 -11.82
CA ARG A 106 -8.19 -5.04 -11.38
C ARG A 106 -9.27 -4.66 -12.38
N ARG A 107 -10.43 -4.33 -11.84
CA ARG A 107 -11.57 -3.86 -12.63
C ARG A 107 -12.16 -2.61 -12.00
N PRO A 108 -12.83 -1.76 -12.80
CA PRO A 108 -13.49 -0.57 -12.25
C PRO A 108 -14.54 -0.91 -11.22
N ILE A 109 -14.57 -0.14 -10.14
CA ILE A 109 -15.51 -0.35 -9.02
C ILE A 109 -16.97 -0.27 -9.48
N THR A 110 -17.24 0.46 -10.56
CA THR A 110 -18.60 0.60 -11.11
C THR A 110 -19.20 -0.72 -11.57
N LEU A 111 -18.36 -1.74 -11.85
CA LEU A 111 -18.85 -3.06 -12.26
C LEU A 111 -19.47 -3.85 -11.11
N LEU A 112 -19.36 -3.37 -9.87
CA LEU A 112 -19.94 -4.01 -8.69
C LEU A 112 -21.42 -3.67 -8.48
N ASP A 113 -21.95 -2.72 -9.21
CA ASP A 113 -23.35 -2.31 -9.08
C ASP A 113 -24.31 -3.26 -9.77
#